data_6bd5c23af08a14d0948c02f9dd94a743
#
_entry.id   6bd5c23af08a14d0948c02f9dd94a743
#
_cell.length_a   1.000
_cell.length_b   1.000
_cell.length_c   1.000
_cell.angle_alpha   90.00
_cell.angle_beta   90.00
_cell.angle_gamma   90.00
#
_symmetry.space_group_name_H-M   'P 1'
#
loop_
_entity.id
_entity.type
_entity.pdbx_description
1 polymer ?
#
loop_
_entity_poly.entity_id
_entity_poly.type
_entity_poly.pdbx_seq_one_letter_code
_entity_poly.pdbx_strand_id
1 'polypeptide(L)'
;MRYYKNNILGALGAVFALMTAQHALADTSSTTAEKPRTANELTQRYYNTTSTCDSDAPAYTCSGVMLRVLGGYSDKYHAWDPSPFSVTSGATSFSYLRQDSKFGKLAFGYNSGLILYPQQQAPQGTIKVTAKCYFPIDSDTALRSDSGCAEHSSYPDSSASCDQYGITTADAWYSHYTSVTDSRRRHECGFYLDERVANAQARDNFYLALQSQQKLGSEGFSTQNEFRLTTWAANIPSQLPIQAFFYLANSEGLNNAQMYQKDYFNSTGKFVPVVQLTLPASMDQNAKFRFIPADQAVDSDAATS
;
A
#
# COMPACT_ATOMS: atom_id res chain seq x y z
N MET A 1 15.13 -58.96 58.58
CA MET A 1 14.29 -60.17 58.35
C MET A 1 13.62 -60.06 57.03
N ARG A 2 13.89 -61.09 56.14
CA ARG A 2 13.19 -61.62 54.95
C ARG A 2 12.79 -60.62 53.87
N TYR A 3 13.54 -60.56 52.78
CA TYR A 3 13.41 -61.19 51.45
C TYR A 3 11.97 -61.40 50.94
N TYR A 4 11.63 -60.73 49.83
CA TYR A 4 11.05 -61.42 48.66
C TYR A 4 11.47 -60.75 47.37
N LYS A 5 12.19 -61.50 46.51
CA LYS A 5 12.39 -61.23 45.08
C LYS A 5 11.12 -61.65 44.34
N ASN A 6 10.71 -60.96 43.37
CA ASN A 6 10.05 -61.53 42.19
C ASN A 6 10.47 -60.80 40.93
N ASN A 7 11.16 -61.48 40.09
CA ASN A 7 11.44 -61.19 38.69
C ASN A 7 10.16 -61.42 37.90
N ILE A 8 9.78 -60.44 37.05
CA ILE A 8 8.98 -60.73 35.86
C ILE A 8 9.65 -60.04 34.68
N LEU A 9 10.21 -60.89 33.80
CA LEU A 9 10.57 -60.58 32.42
C LEU A 9 9.27 -60.22 31.68
N GLY A 10 9.26 -59.10 30.99
CA GLY A 10 8.18 -58.73 30.10
C GLY A 10 8.72 -57.91 28.92
N ALA A 11 8.98 -58.63 27.86
CA ALA A 11 9.03 -58.30 26.44
C ALA A 11 9.22 -56.81 26.03
N LEU A 12 10.39 -56.54 25.45
CA LEU A 12 10.60 -55.38 24.54
C LEU A 12 9.71 -55.54 23.31
N GLY A 13 8.70 -54.69 23.22
CA GLY A 13 7.99 -54.38 21.99
C GLY A 13 8.51 -53.05 21.44
N ALA A 14 9.48 -53.13 20.54
CA ALA A 14 9.91 -51.96 19.78
C ALA A 14 8.79 -51.59 18.77
N VAL A 15 7.97 -50.62 19.11
CA VAL A 15 7.08 -49.97 18.14
C VAL A 15 7.89 -48.93 17.40
N PHE A 16 8.38 -49.30 16.23
CA PHE A 16 8.86 -48.33 15.23
C PHE A 16 7.65 -47.54 14.74
N ALA A 17 7.40 -46.37 15.31
CA ALA A 17 6.53 -45.38 14.71
C ALA A 17 7.25 -44.86 13.48
N LEU A 18 6.87 -45.34 12.30
CA LEU A 18 7.15 -44.67 11.02
C LEU A 18 6.42 -43.35 11.06
N MET A 19 7.13 -42.28 11.43
CA MET A 19 6.71 -40.93 11.09
C MET A 19 6.88 -40.78 9.58
N THR A 20 5.84 -41.10 8.83
CA THR A 20 5.68 -40.60 7.47
C THR A 20 5.57 -39.10 7.57
N ALA A 21 6.67 -38.41 7.26
CA ALA A 21 6.64 -36.98 6.96
C ALA A 21 5.71 -36.81 5.73
N GLN A 22 4.45 -36.58 5.98
CA GLN A 22 3.56 -36.00 4.98
C GLN A 22 4.11 -34.60 4.68
N HIS A 23 4.95 -34.53 3.67
CA HIS A 23 5.18 -33.26 2.98
C HIS A 23 3.81 -32.88 2.45
N ALA A 24 3.17 -31.94 3.14
CA ALA A 24 2.03 -31.23 2.60
C ALA A 24 2.55 -30.56 1.30
N LEU A 25 2.29 -31.23 0.17
CA LEU A 25 2.34 -30.57 -1.12
C LEU A 25 1.37 -29.39 -0.98
N ALA A 26 1.91 -28.20 -0.83
CA ALA A 26 1.12 -26.98 -0.89
C ALA A 26 0.30 -27.08 -2.17
N ASP A 27 -1.00 -27.05 -2.02
CA ASP A 27 -1.95 -27.23 -3.10
C ASP A 27 -1.70 -26.10 -4.13
N THR A 28 -0.92 -26.42 -5.17
CA THR A 28 -0.59 -25.49 -6.25
C THR A 28 -1.82 -25.09 -7.06
N SER A 29 -2.94 -25.79 -6.89
CA SER A 29 -4.19 -25.49 -7.58
C SER A 29 -4.91 -24.27 -7.03
N SER A 30 -4.83 -23.98 -5.72
CA SER A 30 -5.42 -22.81 -5.09
C SER A 30 -4.71 -21.50 -5.52
N THR A 31 -3.39 -21.55 -5.70
CA THR A 31 -2.60 -20.39 -6.07
C THR A 31 -2.88 -19.87 -7.49
N THR A 32 -3.29 -20.75 -8.41
CA THR A 32 -3.57 -20.37 -9.81
C THR A 32 -4.90 -19.61 -9.97
N ALA A 33 -5.90 -19.92 -9.15
CA ALA A 33 -7.21 -19.25 -9.18
C ALA A 33 -7.21 -17.90 -8.45
N GLU A 34 -6.34 -17.70 -7.46
CA GLU A 34 -6.28 -16.46 -6.67
C GLU A 34 -5.67 -15.27 -7.44
N LYS A 35 -4.75 -15.53 -8.36
CA LYS A 35 -4.03 -14.47 -9.10
C LYS A 35 -4.94 -13.64 -10.03
N PRO A 36 -5.77 -14.25 -10.90
CA PRO A 36 -6.77 -13.51 -11.68
C PRO A 36 -7.82 -12.83 -10.80
N ARG A 37 -8.21 -13.45 -9.69
CA ARG A 37 -9.16 -12.90 -8.72
C ARG A 37 -8.64 -11.59 -8.13
N THR A 38 -7.38 -11.53 -7.69
CA THR A 38 -6.78 -10.30 -7.14
C THR A 38 -6.82 -9.16 -8.16
N ALA A 39 -6.44 -9.39 -9.41
CA ALA A 39 -6.51 -8.36 -10.45
C ALA A 39 -7.94 -7.83 -10.69
N ASN A 40 -8.94 -8.72 -10.63
CA ASN A 40 -10.35 -8.34 -10.74
C ASN A 40 -10.82 -7.53 -9.54
N GLU A 41 -10.46 -7.92 -8.31
CA GLU A 41 -10.77 -7.18 -7.08
C GLU A 41 -10.16 -5.77 -7.11
N LEU A 42 -8.90 -5.63 -7.53
CA LEU A 42 -8.24 -4.34 -7.69
C LEU A 42 -8.96 -3.47 -8.72
N THR A 43 -9.37 -4.06 -9.85
CA THR A 43 -10.15 -3.38 -10.89
C THR A 43 -11.49 -2.90 -10.35
N GLN A 44 -12.23 -3.75 -9.64
CA GLN A 44 -13.52 -3.39 -9.05
C GLN A 44 -13.37 -2.24 -8.05
N ARG A 45 -12.36 -2.27 -7.18
CA ARG A 45 -12.11 -1.19 -6.22
C ARG A 45 -11.69 0.10 -6.89
N TYR A 46 -10.89 0.04 -7.94
CA TYR A 46 -10.50 1.21 -8.72
C TYR A 46 -11.71 1.95 -9.31
N TYR A 47 -12.71 1.19 -9.80
CA TYR A 47 -13.94 1.78 -10.36
C TYR A 47 -15.01 2.11 -9.31
N ASN A 48 -14.85 1.66 -8.07
CA ASN A 48 -15.78 1.97 -7.00
C ASN A 48 -15.56 3.39 -6.48
N THR A 49 -16.34 4.34 -6.98
CA THR A 49 -16.30 5.76 -6.59
C THR A 49 -17.29 6.08 -5.47
N THR A 50 -17.64 5.09 -4.63
CA THR A 50 -18.51 5.34 -3.47
C THR A 50 -18.01 6.51 -2.64
N SER A 51 -18.94 7.23 -2.03
CA SER A 51 -18.61 8.35 -1.16
C SER A 51 -18.26 7.91 0.26
N THR A 52 -18.85 6.82 0.74
CA THR A 52 -18.65 6.30 2.09
C THR A 52 -18.58 4.78 2.05
N CYS A 53 -17.98 4.22 3.07
CA CYS A 53 -18.03 2.80 3.39
C CYS A 53 -18.99 2.55 4.56
N ASP A 54 -19.07 1.31 5.02
CA ASP A 54 -19.92 0.93 6.16
C ASP A 54 -19.66 1.84 7.37
N SER A 55 -20.74 2.16 8.10
CA SER A 55 -20.68 3.03 9.29
C SER A 55 -20.17 4.44 9.02
N ASP A 56 -20.46 4.99 7.83
CA ASP A 56 -19.99 6.32 7.41
C ASP A 56 -18.47 6.51 7.40
N ALA A 57 -17.72 5.41 7.30
CA ALA A 57 -16.28 5.48 7.20
C ALA A 57 -15.85 6.14 5.88
N PRO A 58 -14.69 6.82 5.84
CA PRO A 58 -14.14 7.38 4.61
C PRO A 58 -13.97 6.33 3.52
N ALA A 59 -14.24 6.70 2.26
CA ALA A 59 -14.26 5.75 1.14
C ALA A 59 -12.96 4.98 0.93
N TYR A 60 -11.81 5.50 1.32
CA TYR A 60 -10.53 4.78 1.22
C TYR A 60 -10.48 3.49 2.06
N THR A 61 -11.40 3.33 3.03
CA THR A 61 -11.44 2.12 3.88
C THR A 61 -12.03 0.90 3.18
N CYS A 62 -12.72 1.06 2.04
CA CYS A 62 -13.32 -0.03 1.26
C CYS A 62 -13.14 0.09 -0.26
N SER A 63 -12.74 1.22 -0.79
CA SER A 63 -12.62 1.49 -2.23
C SER A 63 -11.23 2.00 -2.61
N GLY A 64 -10.96 2.09 -3.91
CA GLY A 64 -9.68 2.51 -4.43
C GLY A 64 -8.55 1.51 -4.17
N VAL A 65 -7.36 1.87 -4.58
CA VAL A 65 -6.14 1.04 -4.47
C VAL A 65 -5.07 1.84 -3.74
N MET A 66 -4.73 1.41 -2.53
CA MET A 66 -3.64 1.98 -1.75
C MET A 66 -2.35 1.29 -2.13
N LEU A 67 -1.44 2.01 -2.75
CA LEU A 67 -0.17 1.46 -3.24
C LEU A 67 1.03 2.24 -2.70
N ARG A 68 2.12 1.52 -2.45
CA ARG A 68 3.42 2.07 -2.11
C ARG A 68 4.41 1.73 -3.19
N VAL A 69 5.03 2.74 -3.77
CA VAL A 69 6.16 2.55 -4.68
C VAL A 69 7.41 2.17 -3.89
N LEU A 70 8.23 1.32 -4.48
CA LEU A 70 9.47 0.85 -3.92
C LEU A 70 10.56 1.03 -4.96
N GLY A 71 11.73 1.48 -4.52
CA GLY A 71 12.94 1.48 -5.34
C GLY A 71 13.34 0.08 -5.78
N GLY A 72 14.50 -0.05 -6.41
CA GLY A 72 15.06 -1.37 -6.71
C GLY A 72 15.15 -2.22 -5.45
N TYR A 73 15.02 -3.53 -5.62
CA TYR A 73 15.16 -4.46 -4.50
C TYR A 73 16.48 -4.25 -3.76
N SER A 74 16.42 -4.27 -2.44
CA SER A 74 17.58 -4.19 -1.56
C SER A 74 17.49 -5.29 -0.52
N ASP A 75 18.59 -5.93 -0.23
CA ASP A 75 18.74 -6.91 0.85
C ASP A 75 18.91 -6.29 2.25
N LYS A 76 18.97 -4.95 2.31
CA LYS A 76 19.18 -4.22 3.58
C LYS A 76 17.94 -4.10 4.43
N TYR A 77 16.76 -4.01 3.82
CA TYR A 77 15.47 -4.02 4.51
C TYR A 77 14.38 -4.58 3.61
N HIS A 78 13.40 -5.19 4.27
CA HIS A 78 12.23 -5.68 3.59
C HIS A 78 11.36 -4.53 3.05
N ALA A 79 10.71 -4.76 1.92
CA ALA A 79 9.87 -3.78 1.25
C ALA A 79 8.72 -3.24 2.11
N TRP A 80 8.25 -4.05 3.04
CA TRP A 80 7.16 -3.74 3.96
C TRP A 80 7.61 -3.09 5.26
N ASP A 81 8.91 -3.10 5.57
CA ASP A 81 9.42 -2.46 6.76
C ASP A 81 9.41 -0.94 6.60
N PRO A 82 9.05 -0.21 7.65
CA PRO A 82 9.26 1.22 7.63
C PRO A 82 10.78 1.49 7.65
N SER A 83 11.23 2.40 6.80
CA SER A 83 12.62 2.87 6.92
C SER A 83 12.83 3.52 8.29
N PRO A 84 14.06 3.61 8.80
CA PRO A 84 14.34 4.34 10.04
C PRO A 84 13.77 5.76 10.02
N PHE A 85 13.79 6.40 8.85
CA PHE A 85 13.21 7.72 8.66
C PHE A 85 11.68 7.72 8.79
N SER A 86 10.98 6.74 8.20
CA SER A 86 9.54 6.58 8.37
C SER A 86 9.16 6.35 9.83
N VAL A 87 9.96 5.58 10.57
CA VAL A 87 9.74 5.37 12.02
C VAL A 87 9.85 6.69 12.78
N THR A 88 10.88 7.48 12.49
CA THR A 88 11.08 8.80 13.12
C THR A 88 9.94 9.75 12.79
N SER A 89 9.49 9.77 11.53
CA SER A 89 8.38 10.64 11.09
C SER A 89 6.99 10.11 11.48
N GLY A 90 6.89 8.89 11.99
CA GLY A 90 5.62 8.28 12.42
C GLY A 90 4.68 7.85 11.30
N ALA A 91 5.08 7.95 10.03
CA ALA A 91 4.27 7.55 8.89
C ALA A 91 5.12 7.21 7.65
N THR A 92 4.53 6.42 6.77
CA THR A 92 5.10 6.02 5.48
C THR A 92 4.21 6.53 4.35
N SER A 93 4.82 7.00 3.25
CA SER A 93 4.11 7.51 2.08
C SER A 93 3.56 6.38 1.22
N PHE A 94 2.32 6.54 0.83
CA PHE A 94 1.55 5.73 -0.11
C PHE A 94 0.87 6.64 -1.12
N SER A 95 0.32 6.06 -2.17
CA SER A 95 -0.55 6.76 -3.12
C SER A 95 -1.90 6.07 -3.18
N TYR A 96 -2.95 6.85 -3.38
CA TYR A 96 -4.30 6.36 -3.51
C TYR A 96 -4.78 6.50 -4.96
N LEU A 97 -4.98 5.37 -5.63
CA LEU A 97 -5.40 5.29 -7.03
C LEU A 97 -6.86 4.85 -7.13
N ARG A 98 -7.71 5.71 -7.67
CA ARG A 98 -9.12 5.44 -7.94
C ARG A 98 -9.54 6.15 -9.23
N GLN A 99 -10.66 5.77 -9.84
CA GLN A 99 -11.11 6.35 -11.10
C GLN A 99 -11.25 7.89 -11.04
N ASP A 100 -11.60 8.44 -9.90
CA ASP A 100 -11.70 9.86 -9.62
C ASP A 100 -10.48 10.46 -8.85
N SER A 101 -9.42 9.68 -8.69
CA SER A 101 -8.13 10.08 -8.10
C SER A 101 -6.99 9.47 -8.90
N LYS A 102 -6.95 9.86 -10.20
CA LYS A 102 -6.00 9.30 -11.17
C LYS A 102 -4.69 10.08 -11.19
N PHE A 103 -3.62 9.36 -11.49
CA PHE A 103 -2.32 9.93 -11.82
C PHE A 103 -1.60 9.07 -12.87
N GLY A 104 -0.74 9.68 -13.65
CA GLY A 104 -0.04 9.04 -14.76
C GLY A 104 1.37 8.56 -14.44
N LYS A 105 1.92 8.93 -13.27
CA LYS A 105 3.31 8.59 -12.89
C LYS A 105 3.40 8.24 -11.41
N LEU A 106 4.36 7.37 -11.09
CA LEU A 106 4.79 7.09 -9.72
C LEU A 106 5.99 7.98 -9.35
N ALA A 107 6.18 8.20 -8.04
CA ALA A 107 7.31 8.97 -7.53
C ALA A 107 8.65 8.37 -8.00
N PHE A 108 9.62 9.24 -8.20
CA PHE A 108 11.01 8.89 -8.53
C PHE A 108 11.18 7.99 -9.77
N GLY A 109 10.14 7.82 -10.59
CA GLY A 109 10.17 6.89 -11.75
C GLY A 109 10.23 5.42 -11.35
N TYR A 110 9.87 5.09 -10.10
CA TYR A 110 9.79 3.71 -9.64
C TYR A 110 8.73 2.93 -10.42
N ASN A 111 9.01 1.65 -10.64
CA ASN A 111 8.25 0.79 -11.53
C ASN A 111 7.69 -0.47 -10.85
N SER A 112 7.81 -0.56 -9.53
CA SER A 112 7.31 -1.68 -8.72
C SER A 112 6.94 -1.24 -7.32
N GLY A 113 6.21 -2.09 -6.59
CA GLY A 113 5.80 -1.79 -5.24
C GLY A 113 4.83 -2.82 -4.66
N LEU A 114 4.13 -2.41 -3.61
CA LEU A 114 3.12 -3.22 -2.94
C LEU A 114 1.76 -2.51 -2.89
N ILE A 115 0.70 -3.31 -2.79
CA ILE A 115 -0.68 -2.87 -2.64
C ILE A 115 -1.24 -3.44 -1.35
N LEU A 116 -1.92 -2.60 -0.57
CA LEU A 116 -2.60 -3.04 0.65
C LEU A 116 -4.06 -3.39 0.38
N TYR A 117 -4.59 -4.34 1.16
CA TYR A 117 -6.03 -4.45 1.33
C TYR A 117 -6.59 -3.16 1.93
N PRO A 118 -7.77 -2.70 1.51
CA PRO A 118 -8.47 -1.65 2.24
C PRO A 118 -8.85 -2.16 3.64
N GLN A 119 -8.93 -1.25 4.59
CA GLN A 119 -9.09 -1.61 6.00
C GLN A 119 -10.27 -2.56 6.28
N GLN A 120 -11.42 -2.35 5.61
CA GLN A 120 -12.62 -3.17 5.81
C GLN A 120 -12.53 -4.56 5.16
N GLN A 121 -11.57 -4.78 4.26
CA GLN A 121 -11.35 -6.05 3.56
C GLN A 121 -10.06 -6.75 4.00
N ALA A 122 -9.35 -6.17 4.96
CA ALA A 122 -8.11 -6.74 5.46
C ALA A 122 -8.37 -8.11 6.13
N PRO A 123 -7.53 -9.13 5.85
CA PRO A 123 -7.68 -10.45 6.45
C PRO A 123 -7.61 -10.38 7.98
N GLN A 124 -8.31 -11.29 8.67
CA GLN A 124 -8.23 -11.39 10.12
C GLN A 124 -6.78 -11.62 10.58
N GLY A 125 -6.44 -11.04 11.72
CA GLY A 125 -5.09 -11.12 12.29
C GLY A 125 -4.07 -10.19 11.63
N THR A 126 -4.49 -9.33 10.69
CA THR A 126 -3.63 -8.25 10.20
C THR A 126 -3.70 -7.04 11.11
N ILE A 127 -2.63 -6.23 11.10
CA ILE A 127 -2.61 -4.97 11.85
C ILE A 127 -3.58 -3.97 11.23
N LYS A 128 -4.10 -3.08 12.07
CA LYS A 128 -4.85 -1.93 11.60
C LYS A 128 -3.88 -0.89 11.05
N VAL A 129 -3.94 -0.65 9.74
CA VAL A 129 -3.25 0.47 9.10
C VAL A 129 -4.00 1.76 9.40
N THR A 130 -3.32 2.76 9.95
CA THR A 130 -3.94 4.05 10.28
C THR A 130 -3.56 5.09 9.23
N ALA A 131 -4.56 5.69 8.59
CA ALA A 131 -4.38 6.84 7.73
C ALA A 131 -4.16 8.09 8.59
N LYS A 132 -3.08 8.81 8.34
CA LYS A 132 -2.71 10.04 9.03
C LYS A 132 -3.12 11.27 8.24
N CYS A 133 -2.72 11.32 6.99
CA CYS A 133 -2.89 12.46 6.11
C CYS A 133 -3.20 12.05 4.68
N TYR A 134 -3.90 12.94 3.98
CA TYR A 134 -4.01 12.89 2.53
C TYR A 134 -3.61 14.25 1.93
N PHE A 135 -2.61 14.21 1.05
CA PHE A 135 -2.14 15.36 0.27
C PHE A 135 -2.66 15.21 -1.16
N PRO A 136 -3.29 16.24 -1.73
CA PRO A 136 -3.80 16.20 -3.10
C PRO A 136 -2.74 15.93 -4.18
N ILE A 137 -1.48 16.21 -3.85
CA ILE A 137 -0.30 16.01 -4.70
C ILE A 137 0.84 15.45 -3.86
N ASP A 138 1.85 14.85 -4.48
CA ASP A 138 3.08 14.42 -3.79
C ASP A 138 3.76 15.62 -3.13
N SER A 139 3.81 15.61 -1.81
CA SER A 139 4.34 16.71 -0.99
C SER A 139 5.72 16.39 -0.40
N ASP A 140 6.40 15.38 -0.96
CA ASP A 140 7.78 15.00 -0.60
C ASP A 140 7.97 14.75 0.91
N THR A 141 6.94 14.18 1.55
CA THR A 141 6.94 13.97 3.02
C THR A 141 8.00 12.97 3.48
N ALA A 142 8.62 12.22 2.56
CA ALA A 142 9.73 11.33 2.87
C ALA A 142 10.93 12.05 3.51
N LEU A 143 11.06 13.35 3.30
CA LEU A 143 12.12 14.18 3.88
C LEU A 143 11.72 14.88 5.18
N ARG A 144 10.52 14.62 5.70
CA ARG A 144 9.97 15.34 6.86
C ARG A 144 10.18 14.55 8.15
N SER A 145 10.43 15.26 9.22
CA SER A 145 10.62 14.71 10.56
C SER A 145 9.33 14.56 11.37
N ASP A 146 8.19 15.03 10.83
CA ASP A 146 6.90 14.97 11.49
C ASP A 146 5.94 13.98 10.84
N SER A 147 4.98 13.45 11.59
CA SER A 147 3.87 12.61 11.08
C SER A 147 2.68 13.45 10.63
N GLY A 148 2.80 14.78 10.61
CA GLY A 148 1.72 15.71 10.37
C GLY A 148 1.34 15.87 8.90
N CYS A 149 0.27 16.66 8.70
CA CYS A 149 -0.25 17.07 7.40
C CYS A 149 0.19 18.50 7.05
N ALA A 150 1.13 19.06 7.82
CA ALA A 150 1.65 20.38 7.59
C ALA A 150 2.43 20.44 6.26
N GLU A 151 2.62 21.63 5.76
CA GLU A 151 3.47 21.88 4.59
C GLU A 151 4.93 21.55 4.86
N HIS A 152 5.70 21.40 3.81
CA HIS A 152 7.12 21.10 3.91
C HIS A 152 7.88 22.22 4.63
N SER A 153 8.77 21.87 5.56
CA SER A 153 9.54 22.79 6.41
C SER A 153 10.50 23.74 5.67
N SER A 154 10.61 23.61 4.34
CA SER A 154 11.37 24.56 3.52
C SER A 154 10.71 25.96 3.43
N TYR A 155 9.47 26.08 3.92
CA TYR A 155 8.76 27.35 4.00
C TYR A 155 8.84 27.86 5.44
N PRO A 156 9.55 28.95 5.71
CA PRO A 156 9.76 29.45 7.08
C PRO A 156 8.46 29.78 7.82
N ASP A 157 7.37 30.03 7.10
CA ASP A 157 6.07 30.42 7.66
C ASP A 157 5.02 29.30 7.58
N SER A 158 5.36 28.11 7.08
CA SER A 158 4.43 27.03 6.78
C SER A 158 4.63 25.83 7.68
N SER A 159 3.99 25.85 8.82
CA SER A 159 3.98 24.71 9.76
C SER A 159 2.61 24.11 9.98
N ALA A 160 1.60 24.52 9.20
CA ALA A 160 0.22 24.16 9.44
C ALA A 160 -0.34 23.21 8.38
N SER A 161 -1.28 22.34 8.80
CA SER A 161 -2.09 21.53 7.90
C SER A 161 -3.17 22.38 7.23
N CYS A 162 -3.80 21.84 6.18
CA CYS A 162 -4.94 22.49 5.53
C CYS A 162 -6.09 22.77 6.51
N ASP A 163 -6.33 21.87 7.46
CA ASP A 163 -7.32 22.06 8.53
C ASP A 163 -6.99 23.29 9.39
N GLN A 164 -5.72 23.48 9.72
CA GLN A 164 -5.25 24.61 10.53
C GLN A 164 -5.28 25.95 9.77
N TYR A 165 -5.14 25.89 8.44
CA TYR A 165 -5.37 27.07 7.58
C TYR A 165 -6.84 27.38 7.34
N GLY A 166 -7.77 26.55 7.83
CA GLY A 166 -9.20 26.71 7.63
C GLY A 166 -9.63 26.46 6.17
N ILE A 167 -8.89 25.63 5.45
CA ILE A 167 -9.21 25.27 4.07
C ILE A 167 -10.36 24.27 4.07
N THR A 168 -11.51 24.67 3.53
CA THR A 168 -12.75 23.88 3.52
C THR A 168 -13.32 23.65 2.13
N THR A 169 -12.64 24.10 1.08
CA THR A 169 -13.05 23.89 -0.33
C THR A 169 -11.83 23.62 -1.22
N ALA A 170 -12.04 22.91 -2.32
CA ALA A 170 -10.99 22.67 -3.30
C ALA A 170 -10.46 23.96 -3.95
N ASP A 171 -11.33 24.97 -4.11
CA ASP A 171 -10.91 26.29 -4.60
C ASP A 171 -10.02 27.03 -3.61
N ALA A 172 -10.34 26.95 -2.31
CA ALA A 172 -9.49 27.53 -1.27
C ALA A 172 -8.13 26.82 -1.21
N TRP A 173 -8.11 25.48 -1.31
CA TRP A 173 -6.86 24.73 -1.39
C TRP A 173 -6.04 25.12 -2.61
N TYR A 174 -6.66 25.17 -3.79
CA TYR A 174 -5.98 25.56 -5.03
C TYR A 174 -5.40 26.98 -4.95
N SER A 175 -6.16 27.92 -4.38
CA SER A 175 -5.70 29.30 -4.17
C SER A 175 -4.52 29.38 -3.21
N HIS A 176 -4.55 28.58 -2.13
CA HIS A 176 -3.45 28.48 -1.18
C HIS A 176 -2.21 27.85 -1.84
N TYR A 177 -2.38 26.72 -2.51
CA TYR A 177 -1.32 26.01 -3.22
C TYR A 177 -0.61 26.91 -4.24
N THR A 178 -1.37 27.71 -5.02
CA THR A 178 -0.84 28.58 -6.07
C THR A 178 -0.45 29.98 -5.59
N SER A 179 -0.60 30.29 -4.31
CA SER A 179 -0.24 31.61 -3.76
C SER A 179 1.27 31.89 -3.78
N VAL A 180 2.09 30.83 -3.91
CA VAL A 180 3.55 30.94 -4.08
C VAL A 180 3.90 31.03 -5.55
N THR A 181 4.71 31.99 -5.91
CA THR A 181 5.18 32.19 -7.31
C THR A 181 6.34 31.28 -7.70
N ASP A 182 7.08 30.71 -6.73
CA ASP A 182 8.16 29.75 -7.00
C ASP A 182 7.56 28.37 -7.31
N SER A 183 7.62 27.98 -8.58
CA SER A 183 7.09 26.69 -9.06
C SER A 183 7.76 25.45 -8.44
N ARG A 184 8.90 25.61 -7.76
CA ARG A 184 9.60 24.52 -7.06
C ARG A 184 9.16 24.37 -5.61
N ARG A 185 8.34 25.28 -5.10
CA ARG A 185 7.89 25.33 -3.71
C ARG A 185 6.46 25.83 -3.66
N ARG A 186 5.53 24.88 -3.63
CA ARG A 186 4.09 25.18 -3.50
C ARG A 186 3.65 24.97 -2.06
N HIS A 187 2.58 25.59 -1.66
CA HIS A 187 1.93 25.36 -0.37
C HIS A 187 1.13 24.06 -0.39
N GLU A 188 1.81 22.94 -0.20
CA GLU A 188 1.29 21.58 -0.33
C GLU A 188 0.86 21.05 1.04
N CYS A 189 -0.13 21.67 1.68
CA CYS A 189 -0.68 21.14 2.91
C CYS A 189 -1.55 19.91 2.66
N GLY A 190 -1.57 18.99 3.63
CA GLY A 190 -2.46 17.84 3.67
C GLY A 190 -3.60 18.01 4.67
N PHE A 191 -4.58 17.10 4.58
CA PHE A 191 -5.75 17.03 5.44
C PHE A 191 -5.64 15.90 6.43
N TYR A 192 -6.03 16.13 7.68
CA TYR A 192 -6.05 15.10 8.73
C TYR A 192 -7.11 14.02 8.46
N LEU A 193 -6.71 12.75 8.67
CA LEU A 193 -7.59 11.59 8.53
C LEU A 193 -7.68 10.74 9.80
N ASP A 194 -6.95 11.07 10.86
CA ASP A 194 -6.85 10.33 12.11
C ASP A 194 -7.57 11.01 13.27
N GLU A 195 -7.26 10.55 14.47
CA GLU A 195 -7.85 11.04 15.75
C GLU A 195 -7.70 12.54 16.02
N ARG A 196 -6.93 13.27 15.21
CA ARG A 196 -6.83 14.74 15.28
C ARG A 196 -8.11 15.44 14.83
N VAL A 197 -8.97 14.71 14.11
CA VAL A 197 -10.29 15.20 13.67
C VAL A 197 -11.37 14.15 13.93
N ALA A 198 -12.63 14.59 14.02
CA ALA A 198 -13.77 13.68 14.14
C ALA A 198 -13.93 12.84 12.87
N ASN A 199 -14.52 11.63 12.98
CA ASN A 199 -14.73 10.72 11.84
C ASN A 199 -15.45 11.39 10.65
N ALA A 200 -16.48 12.21 10.92
CA ALA A 200 -17.18 12.97 9.88
C ALA A 200 -16.24 13.95 9.17
N GLN A 201 -15.38 14.64 9.94
CA GLN A 201 -14.39 15.56 9.38
C GLN A 201 -13.33 14.79 8.59
N ALA A 202 -12.86 13.62 9.04
CA ALA A 202 -11.92 12.79 8.28
C ALA A 202 -12.50 12.35 6.93
N ARG A 203 -13.79 12.03 6.88
CA ARG A 203 -14.50 11.73 5.64
C ARG A 203 -14.53 12.95 4.71
N ASP A 204 -14.92 14.09 5.23
CA ASP A 204 -15.02 15.33 4.47
C ASP A 204 -13.62 15.79 3.96
N ASN A 205 -12.59 15.66 4.79
CA ASN A 205 -11.20 15.90 4.46
C ASN A 205 -10.69 14.99 3.34
N PHE A 206 -11.05 13.71 3.36
CA PHE A 206 -10.71 12.79 2.27
C PHE A 206 -11.29 13.27 0.94
N TYR A 207 -12.57 13.68 0.94
CA TYR A 207 -13.20 14.20 -0.27
C TYR A 207 -12.59 15.51 -0.73
N LEU A 208 -12.31 16.37 0.20
CA LEU A 208 -11.72 17.68 -0.10
C LEU A 208 -10.33 17.52 -0.74
N ALA A 209 -9.51 16.61 -0.23
CA ALA A 209 -8.21 16.28 -0.83
C ALA A 209 -8.37 15.74 -2.26
N LEU A 210 -9.33 14.85 -2.48
CA LEU A 210 -9.60 14.27 -3.79
C LEU A 210 -10.09 15.32 -4.79
N GLN A 211 -11.02 16.19 -4.39
CA GLN A 211 -11.50 17.28 -5.21
C GLN A 211 -10.39 18.29 -5.51
N SER A 212 -9.50 18.56 -4.55
CA SER A 212 -8.33 19.41 -4.73
C SER A 212 -7.35 18.84 -5.75
N GLN A 213 -7.10 17.53 -5.74
CA GLN A 213 -6.33 16.86 -6.79
C GLN A 213 -6.98 17.02 -8.17
N GLN A 214 -8.29 16.84 -8.26
CA GLN A 214 -9.02 17.04 -9.52
C GLN A 214 -8.94 18.49 -10.01
N LYS A 215 -8.96 19.45 -9.10
CA LYS A 215 -8.84 20.88 -9.41
C LYS A 215 -7.50 21.24 -10.04
N LEU A 216 -6.42 20.52 -9.71
CA LEU A 216 -5.11 20.68 -10.34
C LEU A 216 -5.08 20.26 -11.83
N GLY A 217 -6.06 19.49 -12.29
CA GLY A 217 -6.15 19.06 -13.68
C GLY A 217 -4.90 18.27 -14.11
N SER A 218 -4.22 18.72 -15.16
CA SER A 218 -3.03 18.04 -15.71
C SER A 218 -1.85 18.01 -14.73
N GLU A 219 -1.70 18.99 -13.84
CA GLU A 219 -0.67 19.00 -12.81
C GLU A 219 -0.91 17.89 -11.79
N GLY A 220 -2.12 17.77 -11.25
CA GLY A 220 -2.52 16.71 -10.34
C GLY A 220 -2.54 15.32 -10.99
N PHE A 221 -2.62 15.25 -12.33
CA PHE A 221 -2.48 14.00 -13.06
C PHE A 221 -1.02 13.62 -13.32
N SER A 222 -0.13 14.60 -13.52
CA SER A 222 1.28 14.37 -13.88
C SER A 222 2.14 13.82 -12.74
N THR A 223 1.64 13.90 -11.51
CA THR A 223 2.29 13.34 -10.32
C THR A 223 1.27 12.60 -9.46
N GLN A 224 1.73 11.67 -8.65
CA GLN A 224 0.86 10.96 -7.71
C GLN A 224 0.39 11.89 -6.60
N ASN A 225 -0.70 11.54 -5.94
CA ASN A 225 -1.08 12.06 -4.63
C ASN A 225 -0.28 11.37 -3.52
N GLU A 226 -0.35 11.88 -2.30
CA GLU A 226 0.35 11.27 -1.20
C GLU A 226 -0.60 10.99 -0.03
N PHE A 227 -0.60 9.72 0.40
CA PHE A 227 -1.29 9.23 1.57
C PHE A 227 -0.29 8.80 2.62
N ARG A 228 -0.33 9.36 3.82
CA ARG A 228 0.56 8.96 4.91
C ARG A 228 -0.12 7.94 5.80
N LEU A 229 0.50 6.77 5.92
CA LEU A 229 -0.01 5.66 6.70
C LEU A 229 0.99 5.24 7.78
N THR A 230 0.49 4.90 8.96
CA THR A 230 1.22 4.09 9.93
C THR A 230 0.92 2.63 9.65
N THR A 231 1.95 1.88 9.24
CA THR A 231 1.84 0.48 8.79
C THR A 231 2.54 -0.51 9.71
N TRP A 232 3.03 -0.07 10.83
CA TRP A 232 3.75 -0.91 11.79
C TRP A 232 3.09 -0.86 13.17
N ALA A 233 2.86 -2.03 13.72
CA ALA A 233 2.66 -2.25 15.11
C ALA A 233 3.61 -3.39 15.49
N ALA A 234 4.64 -3.10 16.23
CA ALA A 234 5.63 -4.08 16.69
C ALA A 234 6.44 -4.81 15.60
N ASN A 235 6.60 -4.27 14.39
CA ASN A 235 7.45 -4.80 13.31
C ASN A 235 7.19 -6.27 12.97
N ILE A 236 5.93 -6.67 12.84
CA ILE A 236 5.57 -8.04 12.45
C ILE A 236 5.12 -8.05 10.97
N PRO A 237 6.00 -8.39 10.02
CA PRO A 237 5.70 -8.31 8.58
C PRO A 237 4.50 -9.17 8.17
N SER A 238 4.36 -10.35 8.79
CA SER A 238 3.26 -11.28 8.50
C SER A 238 1.87 -10.73 8.83
N GLN A 239 1.79 -9.65 9.58
CA GLN A 239 0.53 -9.00 9.94
C GLN A 239 0.18 -7.81 9.04
N LEU A 240 1.05 -7.40 8.13
CA LEU A 240 0.71 -6.38 7.15
C LEU A 240 -0.36 -6.90 6.18
N PRO A 241 -1.40 -6.10 5.89
CA PRO A 241 -2.47 -6.47 4.97
C PRO A 241 -2.03 -6.28 3.52
N ILE A 242 -0.92 -6.89 3.09
CA ILE A 242 -0.46 -6.85 1.71
C ILE A 242 -1.36 -7.74 0.85
N GLN A 243 -1.97 -7.15 -0.18
CA GLN A 243 -2.82 -7.87 -1.12
C GLN A 243 -2.07 -8.34 -2.36
N ALA A 244 -1.16 -7.52 -2.87
CA ALA A 244 -0.37 -7.81 -4.04
C ALA A 244 0.96 -7.06 -4.02
N PHE A 245 1.96 -7.62 -4.68
CA PHE A 245 3.05 -6.83 -5.25
C PHE A 245 2.67 -6.42 -6.66
N PHE A 246 3.11 -5.25 -7.11
CA PHE A 246 2.81 -4.78 -8.46
C PHE A 246 4.08 -4.36 -9.20
N TYR A 247 3.99 -4.34 -10.52
CA TYR A 247 4.99 -3.76 -11.41
C TYR A 247 4.31 -2.99 -12.54
N LEU A 248 4.98 -1.96 -13.04
CA LEU A 248 4.67 -1.34 -14.33
C LEU A 248 5.27 -2.20 -15.45
N ALA A 249 4.67 -2.14 -16.64
CA ALA A 249 5.05 -3.00 -17.76
C ALA A 249 6.50 -2.74 -18.22
N ASN A 250 7.47 -3.34 -17.54
CA ASN A 250 8.88 -3.47 -17.95
C ASN A 250 9.55 -4.63 -17.20
N SER A 251 10.65 -5.13 -17.72
CA SER A 251 11.37 -6.30 -17.19
C SER A 251 11.97 -6.04 -15.81
N GLU A 252 12.49 -4.86 -15.55
CA GLU A 252 13.06 -4.49 -14.25
C GLU A 252 11.98 -4.45 -13.16
N GLY A 253 10.83 -3.82 -13.44
CA GLY A 253 9.72 -3.77 -12.51
C GLY A 253 9.20 -5.15 -12.13
N LEU A 254 9.07 -6.05 -13.12
CA LEU A 254 8.66 -7.44 -12.87
C LEU A 254 9.66 -8.17 -11.97
N ASN A 255 10.96 -8.08 -12.28
CA ASN A 255 12.00 -8.72 -11.47
C ASN A 255 11.97 -8.23 -10.02
N ASN A 256 11.87 -6.91 -9.81
CA ASN A 256 11.78 -6.32 -8.48
C ASN A 256 10.55 -6.83 -7.73
N ALA A 257 9.38 -6.84 -8.36
CA ALA A 257 8.14 -7.32 -7.74
C ALA A 257 8.21 -8.81 -7.35
N GLN A 258 8.85 -9.64 -8.19
CA GLN A 258 9.07 -11.07 -7.91
C GLN A 258 10.06 -11.26 -6.76
N MET A 259 11.11 -10.44 -6.68
CA MET A 259 12.06 -10.48 -5.55
C MET A 259 11.38 -10.10 -4.24
N TYR A 260 10.55 -9.06 -4.22
CA TYR A 260 9.75 -8.70 -3.04
C TYR A 260 8.78 -9.81 -2.63
N GLN A 261 8.10 -10.44 -3.61
CA GLN A 261 7.21 -11.57 -3.35
C GLN A 261 7.96 -12.73 -2.69
N LYS A 262 9.12 -13.09 -3.25
CA LYS A 262 9.96 -14.18 -2.74
C LYS A 262 10.45 -13.88 -1.33
N ASP A 263 10.93 -12.67 -1.09
CA ASP A 263 11.40 -12.23 0.22
C ASP A 263 10.26 -12.25 1.26
N TYR A 264 9.08 -11.76 0.90
CA TYR A 264 7.91 -11.80 1.77
C TYR A 264 7.50 -13.24 2.09
N PHE A 265 7.47 -14.13 1.10
CA PHE A 265 7.17 -15.54 1.32
C PHE A 265 8.19 -16.21 2.24
N ASN A 266 9.49 -15.98 2.03
CA ASN A 266 10.56 -16.54 2.87
C ASN A 266 10.45 -16.04 4.33
N SER A 267 10.06 -14.80 4.53
CA SER A 267 9.98 -14.19 5.87
C SER A 267 8.68 -14.52 6.61
N THR A 268 7.59 -14.82 5.89
CA THR A 268 6.25 -14.91 6.49
C THR A 268 5.54 -16.24 6.24
N GLY A 269 5.99 -17.03 5.27
CA GLY A 269 5.28 -18.20 4.76
C GLY A 269 4.00 -17.89 3.97
N LYS A 270 3.67 -16.61 3.77
CA LYS A 270 2.45 -16.18 3.06
C LYS A 270 2.75 -15.88 1.60
N PHE A 271 1.97 -16.49 0.72
CA PHE A 271 2.03 -16.16 -0.70
C PHE A 271 1.15 -14.95 -1.01
N VAL A 272 1.72 -13.96 -1.71
CA VAL A 272 1.03 -12.76 -2.19
C VAL A 272 1.26 -12.66 -3.69
N PRO A 273 0.22 -12.48 -4.53
CA PRO A 273 0.37 -12.46 -5.99
C PRO A 273 1.13 -11.22 -6.48
N VAL A 274 1.74 -11.35 -7.66
CA VAL A 274 2.28 -10.23 -8.43
C VAL A 274 1.29 -9.86 -9.53
N VAL A 275 0.98 -8.58 -9.68
CA VAL A 275 0.07 -8.05 -10.70
C VAL A 275 0.74 -6.96 -11.53
N GLN A 276 0.43 -6.90 -12.81
CA GLN A 276 0.81 -5.77 -13.66
C GLN A 276 -0.16 -4.61 -13.44
N LEU A 277 0.37 -3.43 -13.18
CA LEU A 277 -0.36 -2.16 -13.16
C LEU A 277 0.01 -1.36 -14.40
N THR A 278 -0.98 -0.98 -15.19
CA THR A 278 -0.84 0.04 -16.23
C THR A 278 -1.49 1.31 -15.73
N LEU A 279 -0.71 2.36 -15.51
CA LEU A 279 -1.23 3.68 -15.19
C LEU A 279 -1.88 4.31 -16.42
N PRO A 280 -2.88 5.20 -16.26
CA PRO A 280 -3.47 5.92 -17.38
C PRO A 280 -2.42 6.85 -18.01
N ALA A 281 -2.35 6.87 -19.35
CA ALA A 281 -1.45 7.76 -20.08
C ALA A 281 -2.02 9.19 -20.22
N SER A 282 -3.33 9.36 -20.00
CA SER A 282 -4.04 10.65 -20.05
C SER A 282 -5.23 10.65 -19.09
N MET A 283 -5.78 11.82 -18.79
CA MET A 283 -6.87 11.98 -17.81
C MET A 283 -8.18 11.29 -18.24
N ASP A 284 -8.40 11.05 -19.50
CA ASP A 284 -9.57 10.33 -20.06
C ASP A 284 -9.41 8.80 -20.03
N GLN A 285 -8.20 8.30 -19.81
CA GLN A 285 -7.94 6.87 -19.69
C GLN A 285 -8.06 6.38 -18.23
N ASN A 286 -8.08 5.07 -18.07
CA ASN A 286 -8.18 4.41 -16.77
C ASN A 286 -7.00 3.47 -16.52
N ALA A 287 -6.66 3.32 -15.23
CA ALA A 287 -5.70 2.31 -14.82
C ALA A 287 -6.22 0.90 -15.10
N LYS A 288 -5.30 -0.04 -15.34
CA LYS A 288 -5.61 -1.45 -15.58
C LYS A 288 -4.76 -2.33 -14.67
N PHE A 289 -5.39 -3.34 -14.10
CA PHE A 289 -4.73 -4.37 -13.31
C PHE A 289 -4.86 -5.69 -14.05
N ARG A 290 -3.75 -6.39 -14.26
CA ARG A 290 -3.71 -7.67 -14.96
C ARG A 290 -2.85 -8.66 -14.22
N PHE A 291 -3.27 -9.90 -14.19
CA PHE A 291 -2.38 -11.01 -13.88
C PHE A 291 -1.80 -11.50 -15.23
N ILE A 292 -0.48 -11.46 -15.34
CA ILE A 292 0.23 -12.00 -16.50
C ILE A 292 1.04 -13.20 -16.00
N PRO A 293 0.78 -14.42 -16.51
CA PRO A 293 1.61 -15.58 -16.22
C PRO A 293 3.08 -15.29 -16.55
N ALA A 294 4.00 -15.84 -15.76
CA ALA A 294 5.44 -15.54 -15.89
C ALA A 294 6.03 -15.90 -17.26
N ASP A 295 5.44 -16.87 -17.94
CA ASP A 295 5.80 -17.30 -19.31
C ASP A 295 5.36 -16.33 -20.41
N GLN A 296 4.41 -15.43 -20.12
CA GLN A 296 3.91 -14.42 -21.06
C GLN A 296 4.39 -12.99 -20.75
N ALA A 297 5.07 -12.79 -19.61
CA ALA A 297 5.49 -11.47 -19.18
C ALA A 297 6.59 -10.84 -20.07
N VAL A 298 7.33 -11.66 -20.80
CA VAL A 298 8.46 -11.21 -21.63
C VAL A 298 8.02 -10.72 -23.00
N ASP A 299 6.87 -11.21 -23.53
CA ASP A 299 6.43 -10.87 -24.89
C ASP A 299 5.62 -9.57 -24.97
N SER A 300 5.19 -9.00 -23.84
CA SER A 300 4.37 -7.78 -23.83
C SER A 300 5.16 -6.50 -24.13
N ASP A 301 6.48 -6.52 -24.00
CA ASP A 301 7.34 -5.36 -24.23
C ASP A 301 7.64 -5.13 -25.72
N ALA A 302 7.42 -6.17 -26.56
CA ALA A 302 7.64 -6.08 -28.02
C ALA A 302 6.49 -5.39 -28.79
N ALA A 303 5.34 -5.19 -28.16
CA ALA A 303 4.14 -4.66 -28.81
C ALA A 303 3.95 -3.14 -28.67
N THR A 304 4.88 -2.44 -28.02
CA THR A 304 4.78 -0.98 -27.73
C THR A 304 5.97 -0.17 -28.27
N SER A 305 6.79 -0.74 -29.16
CA SER A 305 7.87 -0.02 -29.84
C SER A 305 7.42 0.54 -31.21
#